data_5a3db91bab7df5325b75ba624cffa77d
#
_entry.id   5a3db91bab7df5325b75ba624cffa77d
#
_cell.length_a   1.000
_cell.length_b   1.000
_cell.length_c   1.000
_cell.angle_alpha   90.00
_cell.angle_beta   90.00
_cell.angle_gamma   90.00
#
_symmetry.space_group_name_H-M   'P 1'
#
loop_
_entity.id
_entity.type
_entity.pdbx_description
1 polymer ?
#
loop_
_entity_poly.entity_id
_entity_poly.type
_entity_poly.pdbx_seq_one_letter_code
_entity_poly.pdbx_strand_id
1 'polypeptide(L)'
;MSSVAALQPEPAPIVACTISRDVSNFDLLIEDMETELGESWGDLTFDDAILFLNQPDADSLEFVAVAVDSDDENDLARISGIITTAKEKGVKIILIAEEVSPIALHQLLKLGADDFVPYPLPENALHEAIERLQQAPGPDAYMEQNAATPSFKPKGDRNGVILPVHGLAGGTGATTLAVNLAWELATISKDTAPRVCLLDFDFQYGSVSTYLDLPRREAVYEMLADTASIDNVSFLQSLLTFNDKLHVMTAPSEMLPLDIVNSEDINRVLDVARANFDFVVVDMPSTVVQWTEAVLHQADVYFATMELDMRSAHNTLRMIRALKGEELPFEKLRYVLNRAPKFTDLSGKSRVKRLAESLDISIELQLPDGSKQVTQSNDHGLPLAETAAKNPLRKEVAKLAKSIFELNSAAEAAGA
;
A
#
# COMPACT_ATOMS: atom_id res chain seq x y z
N MET A 1 14.11 -38.18 65.33
CA MET A 1 13.05 -37.54 64.54
C MET A 1 13.74 -36.48 63.69
N SER A 2 14.07 -36.83 62.44
CA SER A 2 14.70 -35.89 61.53
C SER A 2 13.58 -35.09 60.82
N SER A 3 13.62 -33.78 61.05
CA SER A 3 12.75 -32.83 60.33
C SER A 3 13.21 -32.79 58.87
N VAL A 4 12.37 -33.27 57.98
CA VAL A 4 12.53 -33.03 56.54
C VAL A 4 12.08 -31.59 56.30
N ALA A 5 13.03 -30.70 56.04
CA ALA A 5 12.73 -29.38 55.53
C ALA A 5 12.09 -29.57 54.13
N ALA A 6 10.86 -29.14 54.01
CA ALA A 6 10.22 -29.06 52.71
C ALA A 6 11.02 -28.04 51.85
N LEU A 7 11.59 -28.50 50.75
CA LEU A 7 12.12 -27.64 49.73
C LEU A 7 10.97 -26.77 49.24
N GLN A 8 11.07 -25.45 49.39
CA GLN A 8 10.20 -24.52 48.70
C GLN A 8 10.42 -24.71 47.19
N PRO A 9 9.37 -24.80 46.40
CA PRO A 9 9.54 -24.83 44.92
C PRO A 9 10.35 -23.59 44.49
N GLU A 10 11.32 -23.78 43.62
CA GLU A 10 12.01 -22.67 42.99
C GLU A 10 10.97 -21.77 42.33
N PRO A 11 11.09 -20.43 42.45
CA PRO A 11 10.17 -19.52 41.77
C PRO A 11 10.19 -19.80 40.25
N ALA A 12 9.02 -19.76 39.64
CA ALA A 12 8.90 -19.92 38.17
C ALA A 12 9.76 -18.86 37.48
N PRO A 13 10.46 -19.24 36.39
CA PRO A 13 11.25 -18.25 35.65
C PRO A 13 10.35 -17.16 35.09
N ILE A 14 10.81 -15.91 35.16
CA ILE A 14 10.13 -14.78 34.55
C ILE A 14 10.30 -14.88 33.03
N VAL A 15 9.19 -14.99 32.29
CA VAL A 15 9.18 -15.13 30.83
C VAL A 15 8.73 -13.85 30.12
N ALA A 16 8.13 -12.91 30.85
CA ALA A 16 7.70 -11.62 30.30
C ALA A 16 7.81 -10.49 31.33
N CYS A 17 7.94 -9.26 30.84
CA CYS A 17 7.86 -8.07 31.68
C CYS A 17 6.95 -7.01 31.07
N THR A 18 6.21 -6.28 31.91
CA THR A 18 5.66 -4.98 31.53
C THR A 18 6.72 -3.91 31.74
N ILE A 19 6.75 -2.93 30.85
CA ILE A 19 7.67 -1.77 30.94
C ILE A 19 6.83 -0.51 30.74
N SER A 20 6.76 0.33 31.76
CA SER A 20 5.98 1.57 31.73
C SER A 20 6.61 2.62 32.62
N ARG A 21 6.12 3.86 32.54
CA ARG A 21 6.46 4.90 33.51
C ARG A 21 5.92 4.56 34.92
N ASP A 22 4.67 4.14 34.98
CA ASP A 22 3.97 3.67 36.18
C ASP A 22 2.92 2.64 35.76
N VAL A 23 3.14 1.37 36.07
CA VAL A 23 2.26 0.26 35.72
C VAL A 23 0.86 0.39 36.30
N SER A 24 0.70 1.10 37.40
CA SER A 24 -0.61 1.31 38.04
C SER A 24 -1.58 2.14 37.18
N ASN A 25 -1.11 2.81 36.14
CA ASN A 25 -1.96 3.47 35.14
C ASN A 25 -2.58 2.48 34.14
N PHE A 26 -2.11 1.23 34.13
CA PHE A 26 -2.51 0.20 33.17
C PHE A 26 -3.10 -1.03 33.88
N ASP A 27 -4.11 -0.80 34.76
CA ASP A 27 -4.73 -1.87 35.57
C ASP A 27 -5.19 -3.07 34.75
N LEU A 28 -5.81 -2.86 33.57
CA LEU A 28 -6.24 -3.95 32.71
C LEU A 28 -5.07 -4.76 32.15
N LEU A 29 -3.92 -4.13 31.89
CA LEU A 29 -2.72 -4.83 31.47
C LEU A 29 -2.20 -5.77 32.57
N ILE A 30 -2.24 -5.32 33.81
CA ILE A 30 -1.86 -6.14 34.97
C ILE A 30 -2.77 -7.36 35.07
N GLU A 31 -4.10 -7.15 35.02
CA GLU A 31 -5.09 -8.24 35.09
C GLU A 31 -4.91 -9.27 33.99
N ASP A 32 -4.66 -8.82 32.75
CA ASP A 32 -4.44 -9.70 31.61
C ASP A 32 -3.09 -10.45 31.72
N MET A 33 -2.00 -9.79 32.16
CA MET A 33 -0.71 -10.43 32.37
C MET A 33 -0.78 -11.50 33.48
N GLU A 34 -1.51 -11.23 34.57
CA GLU A 34 -1.73 -12.21 35.63
C GLU A 34 -2.56 -13.40 35.15
N THR A 35 -3.57 -13.14 34.29
CA THR A 35 -4.43 -14.18 33.71
C THR A 35 -3.66 -15.10 32.77
N GLU A 36 -2.80 -14.55 31.92
CA GLU A 36 -2.06 -15.29 30.91
C GLU A 36 -0.82 -16.01 31.46
N LEU A 37 -0.09 -15.40 32.40
CA LEU A 37 1.23 -15.84 32.80
C LEU A 37 1.33 -16.25 34.30
N GLY A 38 0.29 -15.99 35.08
CA GLY A 38 0.31 -16.26 36.53
C GLY A 38 1.43 -15.50 37.26
N GLU A 39 2.36 -16.21 37.87
CA GLU A 39 3.52 -15.63 38.59
C GLU A 39 4.79 -15.53 37.74
N SER A 40 4.71 -15.79 36.42
CA SER A 40 5.88 -15.87 35.52
C SER A 40 6.19 -14.54 34.82
N TRP A 41 5.70 -13.42 35.31
CA TRP A 41 5.97 -12.09 34.77
C TRP A 41 6.37 -11.09 35.86
N GLY A 42 6.92 -9.95 35.45
CA GLY A 42 7.30 -8.85 36.34
C GLY A 42 7.05 -7.49 35.73
N ASP A 43 7.10 -6.44 36.52
CA ASP A 43 7.00 -5.06 36.07
C ASP A 43 8.33 -4.33 36.19
N LEU A 44 8.62 -3.45 35.25
CA LEU A 44 9.81 -2.61 35.17
C LEU A 44 9.41 -1.17 34.85
N THR A 45 10.10 -0.23 35.53
CA THR A 45 10.02 1.16 35.08
C THR A 45 10.88 1.40 33.84
N PHE A 46 10.64 2.49 33.10
CA PHE A 46 11.53 2.89 31.99
C PHE A 46 12.98 3.08 32.44
N ASP A 47 13.21 3.45 33.73
CA ASP A 47 14.55 3.63 34.32
C ASP A 47 15.28 2.30 34.49
N ASP A 48 14.58 1.28 34.91
CA ASP A 48 15.15 -0.02 35.21
C ASP A 48 15.24 -0.95 33.99
N ALA A 49 14.41 -0.73 32.98
CA ALA A 49 14.26 -1.61 31.83
C ALA A 49 15.58 -1.84 31.09
N ILE A 50 16.32 -0.79 30.74
CA ILE A 50 17.60 -0.91 30.01
C ILE A 50 18.65 -1.64 30.83
N LEU A 51 18.67 -1.41 32.15
CA LEU A 51 19.60 -2.08 33.09
C LEU A 51 19.26 -3.57 33.19
N PHE A 52 17.99 -3.91 33.32
CA PHE A 52 17.52 -5.29 33.40
C PHE A 52 17.76 -6.06 32.13
N LEU A 53 17.40 -5.49 30.95
CA LEU A 53 17.59 -6.10 29.66
C LEU A 53 19.05 -6.45 29.33
N ASN A 54 20.02 -5.83 30.03
CA ASN A 54 21.44 -6.14 29.90
C ASN A 54 21.95 -7.16 30.92
N GLN A 55 21.09 -7.69 31.81
CA GLN A 55 21.44 -8.74 32.79
C GLN A 55 21.19 -10.14 32.18
N PRO A 56 21.88 -11.18 32.71
CA PRO A 56 21.65 -12.56 32.26
C PRO A 56 20.22 -13.06 32.49
N ASP A 57 19.52 -12.52 33.45
CA ASP A 57 18.14 -12.89 33.79
C ASP A 57 17.16 -12.51 32.70
N ALA A 58 17.50 -11.54 31.87
CA ALA A 58 16.71 -11.15 30.70
C ALA A 58 16.76 -12.18 29.54
N ASP A 59 17.73 -13.10 29.52
CA ASP A 59 17.85 -14.15 28.51
C ASP A 59 16.67 -15.15 28.55
N SER A 60 15.89 -15.16 29.64
CA SER A 60 14.68 -15.98 29.79
C SER A 60 13.40 -15.30 29.25
N LEU A 61 13.47 -14.02 28.91
CA LEU A 61 12.30 -13.29 28.42
C LEU A 61 11.91 -13.71 26.99
N GLU A 62 10.65 -14.06 26.83
CA GLU A 62 10.04 -14.31 25.53
C GLU A 62 9.56 -12.99 24.90
N PHE A 63 8.92 -12.13 25.71
CA PHE A 63 8.47 -10.81 25.27
C PHE A 63 8.46 -9.76 26.38
N VAL A 64 8.35 -8.51 25.99
CA VAL A 64 8.04 -7.37 26.86
C VAL A 64 6.83 -6.61 26.36
N ALA A 65 5.95 -6.19 27.26
CA ALA A 65 4.82 -5.31 26.98
C ALA A 65 5.21 -3.88 27.36
N VAL A 66 5.49 -3.04 26.37
CA VAL A 66 5.87 -1.63 26.60
C VAL A 66 4.60 -0.78 26.58
N ALA A 67 4.19 -0.28 27.73
CA ALA A 67 2.98 0.53 27.87
C ALA A 67 3.32 2.02 27.92
N VAL A 68 2.66 2.79 27.07
CA VAL A 68 2.89 4.23 26.87
C VAL A 68 1.57 4.98 26.82
N ASP A 69 1.56 6.20 27.34
CA ASP A 69 0.44 7.12 27.29
C ASP A 69 0.82 8.44 26.60
N SER A 70 -0.13 9.38 26.47
CA SER A 70 0.10 10.68 25.83
C SER A 70 1.19 11.54 26.51
N ASP A 71 1.44 11.36 27.82
CA ASP A 71 2.49 12.08 28.54
C ASP A 71 3.90 11.58 28.16
N ASP A 72 4.02 10.35 27.70
CA ASP A 72 5.28 9.72 27.29
C ASP A 72 5.75 10.18 25.91
N GLU A 73 4.92 10.86 25.12
CA GLU A 73 5.30 11.39 23.80
C GLU A 73 6.48 12.37 23.85
N ASN A 74 6.71 13.01 25.00
CA ASN A 74 7.85 13.91 25.18
C ASN A 74 9.18 13.18 25.47
N ASP A 75 9.14 11.87 25.75
CA ASP A 75 10.31 11.05 26.09
C ASP A 75 10.51 9.85 25.15
N LEU A 76 10.08 9.98 23.89
CA LEU A 76 10.19 8.93 22.87
C LEU A 76 11.63 8.40 22.68
N ALA A 77 12.63 9.24 22.92
CA ALA A 77 14.04 8.82 22.80
C ALA A 77 14.39 7.71 23.81
N ARG A 78 13.82 7.74 25.00
CA ARG A 78 14.03 6.74 26.04
C ARG A 78 13.33 5.43 25.70
N ILE A 79 12.07 5.51 25.31
CA ILE A 79 11.27 4.36 24.88
C ILE A 79 11.92 3.71 23.67
N SER A 80 12.42 4.51 22.73
CA SER A 80 13.20 4.04 21.57
C SER A 80 14.44 3.25 21.98
N GLY A 81 15.16 3.71 23.02
CA GLY A 81 16.32 2.99 23.57
C GLY A 81 15.94 1.62 24.16
N ILE A 82 14.80 1.53 24.83
CA ILE A 82 14.27 0.27 25.41
C ILE A 82 13.92 -0.70 24.29
N ILE A 83 13.17 -0.27 23.28
CA ILE A 83 12.76 -1.08 22.13
C ILE A 83 14.00 -1.61 21.39
N THR A 84 14.97 -0.74 21.11
CA THR A 84 16.21 -1.12 20.42
C THR A 84 16.99 -2.16 21.23
N THR A 85 17.14 -1.96 22.54
CA THR A 85 17.87 -2.90 23.41
C THR A 85 17.19 -4.27 23.49
N ALA A 86 15.85 -4.30 23.62
CA ALA A 86 15.09 -5.54 23.63
C ALA A 86 15.25 -6.31 22.32
N LYS A 87 15.20 -5.61 21.18
CA LYS A 87 15.44 -6.20 19.85
C LYS A 87 16.83 -6.78 19.66
N GLU A 88 17.87 -6.08 20.10
CA GLU A 88 19.26 -6.57 20.05
C GLU A 88 19.44 -7.87 20.86
N LYS A 89 18.61 -8.06 21.89
CA LYS A 89 18.59 -9.28 22.72
C LYS A 89 17.68 -10.38 22.15
N GLY A 90 16.92 -10.10 21.10
CA GLY A 90 15.97 -11.05 20.51
C GLY A 90 14.66 -11.20 21.28
N VAL A 91 14.40 -10.31 22.24
CA VAL A 91 13.15 -10.27 23.01
C VAL A 91 12.06 -9.63 22.16
N LYS A 92 10.89 -10.25 22.09
CA LYS A 92 9.72 -9.73 21.35
C LYS A 92 9.07 -8.56 22.09
N ILE A 93 8.41 -7.66 21.35
CA ILE A 93 7.86 -6.43 21.94
C ILE A 93 6.40 -6.27 21.52
N ILE A 94 5.51 -6.20 22.51
CA ILE A 94 4.12 -5.75 22.34
C ILE A 94 4.03 -4.31 22.82
N LEU A 95 3.59 -3.40 21.95
CA LEU A 95 3.37 -2.01 22.32
C LEU A 95 1.92 -1.84 22.79
N ILE A 96 1.73 -1.32 24.00
CA ILE A 96 0.42 -0.98 24.54
C ILE A 96 0.32 0.55 24.58
N ALA A 97 -0.65 1.16 23.88
CA ALA A 97 -0.71 2.62 23.80
C ALA A 97 -2.10 3.18 24.16
N GLU A 98 -2.10 4.20 25.03
CA GLU A 98 -3.24 4.97 25.46
C GLU A 98 -3.14 6.41 24.95
N GLU A 99 -4.08 6.83 24.09
CA GLU A 99 -4.17 8.21 23.57
C GLU A 99 -2.85 8.78 22.97
N VAL A 100 -1.97 7.90 22.51
CA VAL A 100 -0.71 8.28 21.83
C VAL A 100 -1.01 8.76 20.41
N SER A 101 -0.32 9.83 19.97
CA SER A 101 -0.50 10.34 18.61
C SER A 101 -0.09 9.29 17.56
N PRO A 102 -0.77 9.26 16.40
CA PRO A 102 -0.42 8.32 15.31
C PRO A 102 1.05 8.42 14.87
N ILE A 103 1.65 9.62 14.97
CA ILE A 103 3.06 9.85 14.61
C ILE A 103 3.99 9.16 15.61
N ALA A 104 3.74 9.35 16.91
CA ALA A 104 4.55 8.72 17.96
C ALA A 104 4.39 7.19 17.95
N LEU A 105 3.16 6.70 17.81
CA LEU A 105 2.88 5.27 17.70
C LEU A 105 3.63 4.64 16.52
N HIS A 106 3.56 5.28 15.36
CA HIS A 106 4.27 4.81 14.16
C HIS A 106 5.79 4.78 14.36
N GLN A 107 6.37 5.81 14.99
CA GLN A 107 7.80 5.82 15.30
C GLN A 107 8.21 4.65 16.19
N LEU A 108 7.41 4.33 17.21
CA LEU A 108 7.69 3.21 18.12
C LEU A 108 7.57 1.84 17.43
N LEU A 109 6.56 1.65 16.57
CA LEU A 109 6.43 0.46 15.75
C LEU A 109 7.60 0.31 14.77
N LYS A 110 8.03 1.39 14.14
CA LYS A 110 9.18 1.41 13.22
C LYS A 110 10.50 1.01 13.89
N LEU A 111 10.65 1.27 15.19
CA LEU A 111 11.83 0.86 15.94
C LEU A 111 11.89 -0.66 16.20
N GLY A 112 10.82 -1.37 15.88
CA GLY A 112 10.78 -2.82 15.86
C GLY A 112 9.87 -3.45 16.90
N ALA A 113 8.82 -2.78 17.40
CA ALA A 113 7.76 -3.45 18.12
C ALA A 113 7.13 -4.52 17.21
N ASP A 114 6.94 -5.74 17.73
CA ASP A 114 6.47 -6.89 16.98
C ASP A 114 4.95 -6.91 16.85
N ASP A 115 4.24 -6.28 17.82
CA ASP A 115 2.78 -6.17 17.81
C ASP A 115 2.32 -4.91 18.57
N PHE A 116 1.05 -4.56 18.38
CA PHE A 116 0.41 -3.40 19.01
C PHE A 116 -0.97 -3.74 19.54
N VAL A 117 -1.29 -3.25 20.73
CA VAL A 117 -2.61 -3.35 21.34
C VAL A 117 -3.03 -1.98 21.90
N PRO A 118 -4.22 -1.46 21.54
CA PRO A 118 -4.71 -0.20 22.10
C PRO A 118 -5.10 -0.36 23.58
N TYR A 119 -4.90 0.69 24.38
CA TYR A 119 -5.44 0.75 25.72
C TYR A 119 -6.60 1.77 25.78
N PRO A 120 -7.72 1.50 26.48
CA PRO A 120 -8.00 0.32 27.31
C PRO A 120 -8.03 -0.99 26.49
N LEU A 121 -7.47 -2.05 27.04
CA LEU A 121 -7.34 -3.34 26.39
C LEU A 121 -8.73 -3.90 26.01
N PRO A 122 -8.99 -4.23 24.73
CA PRO A 122 -10.14 -5.03 24.35
C PRO A 122 -10.08 -6.44 24.97
N GLU A 123 -11.23 -7.07 25.17
CA GLU A 123 -11.33 -8.43 25.71
C GLU A 123 -10.46 -9.42 24.89
N ASN A 124 -9.58 -10.15 25.54
CA ASN A 124 -8.60 -11.08 24.97
C ASN A 124 -7.52 -10.48 24.03
N ALA A 125 -7.39 -9.17 23.93
CA ALA A 125 -6.45 -8.55 22.99
C ALA A 125 -4.99 -8.88 23.28
N LEU A 126 -4.60 -8.94 24.57
CA LEU A 126 -3.25 -9.35 24.97
C LEU A 126 -3.00 -10.83 24.67
N HIS A 127 -3.96 -11.70 24.93
CA HIS A 127 -3.89 -13.12 24.59
C HIS A 127 -3.63 -13.33 23.10
N GLU A 128 -4.42 -12.68 22.26
CA GLU A 128 -4.25 -12.76 20.80
C GLU A 128 -2.90 -12.20 20.33
N ALA A 129 -2.39 -11.14 20.97
CA ALA A 129 -1.08 -10.59 20.67
C ALA A 129 0.03 -11.58 21.04
N ILE A 130 -0.05 -12.22 22.21
CA ILE A 130 0.92 -13.26 22.63
C ILE A 130 0.85 -14.47 21.68
N GLU A 131 -0.34 -14.92 21.29
CA GLU A 131 -0.48 -16.00 20.29
C GLU A 131 0.16 -15.61 18.95
N ARG A 132 -0.03 -14.36 18.48
CA ARG A 132 0.62 -13.87 17.25
C ARG A 132 2.15 -13.87 17.35
N LEU A 133 2.71 -13.54 18.50
CA LEU A 133 4.17 -13.59 18.73
C LEU A 133 4.73 -15.01 18.72
N GLN A 134 3.94 -16.00 19.19
CA GLN A 134 4.34 -17.42 19.24
C GLN A 134 4.10 -18.15 17.92
N GLN A 135 3.17 -17.65 17.10
CA GLN A 135 2.96 -18.19 15.76
C GLN A 135 4.16 -17.81 14.89
N ALA A 136 4.67 -18.79 14.12
CA ALA A 136 5.55 -18.46 13.01
C ALA A 136 4.87 -17.37 12.14
N PRO A 137 5.62 -16.40 11.57
CA PRO A 137 5.06 -15.30 10.83
C PRO A 137 3.94 -15.80 9.91
N GLY A 138 2.75 -15.18 10.04
CA GLY A 138 1.55 -15.62 9.34
C GLY A 138 1.70 -15.62 7.83
N PRO A 139 0.72 -16.12 7.05
CA PRO A 139 0.82 -16.13 5.59
C PRO A 139 1.15 -14.77 4.99
N ASP A 140 0.77 -13.67 5.63
CA ASP A 140 1.10 -12.32 5.17
C ASP A 140 2.59 -11.98 5.35
N ALA A 141 3.22 -12.39 6.45
CA ALA A 141 4.67 -12.22 6.65
C ALA A 141 5.49 -13.18 5.77
N TYR A 142 4.97 -14.39 5.47
CA TYR A 142 5.57 -15.29 4.47
C TYR A 142 5.36 -14.75 3.05
N MET A 143 4.25 -14.05 2.76
CA MET A 143 4.04 -13.38 1.49
C MET A 143 5.00 -12.19 1.32
N GLU A 144 5.24 -11.40 2.37
CA GLU A 144 6.23 -10.31 2.34
C GLU A 144 7.66 -10.81 2.07
N GLN A 145 8.09 -11.90 2.72
CA GLN A 145 9.42 -12.47 2.54
C GLN A 145 9.60 -13.22 1.20
N ASN A 146 8.52 -13.74 0.61
CA ASN A 146 8.55 -14.49 -0.64
C ASN A 146 8.08 -13.68 -1.85
N ALA A 147 7.55 -12.46 -1.66
CA ALA A 147 7.20 -11.59 -2.77
C ALA A 147 8.48 -11.14 -3.49
N ALA A 148 8.66 -11.62 -4.71
CA ALA A 148 9.85 -11.34 -5.49
C ALA A 148 10.00 -9.82 -5.71
N THR A 149 11.14 -9.28 -5.31
CA THR A 149 11.56 -7.94 -5.73
C THR A 149 12.03 -7.97 -7.19
N PRO A 150 12.02 -6.83 -7.90
CA PRO A 150 12.49 -6.77 -9.27
C PRO A 150 13.90 -7.36 -9.44
N SER A 151 14.05 -8.28 -10.38
CA SER A 151 15.30 -9.02 -10.59
C SER A 151 16.32 -8.27 -11.45
N PHE A 152 15.96 -7.14 -12.05
CA PHE A 152 16.86 -6.35 -12.87
C PHE A 152 17.63 -5.31 -12.04
N LYS A 153 18.87 -5.01 -12.48
CA LYS A 153 19.67 -3.97 -11.85
C LYS A 153 19.16 -2.58 -12.27
N PRO A 154 18.97 -1.66 -11.31
CA PRO A 154 18.58 -0.29 -11.63
C PRO A 154 19.70 0.38 -12.43
N LYS A 155 19.38 0.95 -13.58
CA LYS A 155 20.34 1.70 -14.41
C LYS A 155 19.95 3.16 -14.59
N GLY A 156 18.66 3.48 -14.42
CA GLY A 156 18.16 4.82 -14.70
C GLY A 156 18.34 5.23 -16.17
N ASP A 157 18.32 4.26 -17.10
CA ASP A 157 18.61 4.44 -18.51
C ASP A 157 17.36 4.46 -19.41
N ARG A 158 16.17 4.59 -18.80
CA ARG A 158 14.88 4.63 -19.49
C ARG A 158 14.30 6.04 -19.50
N ASN A 159 13.36 6.25 -20.41
CA ASN A 159 12.47 7.41 -20.42
C ASN A 159 11.04 6.90 -20.66
N GLY A 160 10.50 6.28 -19.62
CA GLY A 160 9.23 5.57 -19.69
C GLY A 160 8.03 6.46 -19.91
N VAL A 161 6.99 5.90 -20.51
CA VAL A 161 5.70 6.56 -20.76
C VAL A 161 4.84 6.48 -19.50
N ILE A 162 4.38 7.62 -18.98
CA ILE A 162 3.52 7.71 -17.79
C ILE A 162 2.05 7.76 -18.22
N LEU A 163 1.25 6.82 -17.73
CA LEU A 163 -0.14 6.56 -18.11
C LEU A 163 -1.06 6.55 -16.89
N PRO A 164 -1.44 7.71 -16.34
CA PRO A 164 -2.42 7.76 -15.25
C PRO A 164 -3.80 7.32 -15.70
N VAL A 165 -4.50 6.61 -14.82
CA VAL A 165 -5.89 6.17 -14.99
C VAL A 165 -6.71 6.71 -13.83
N HIS A 166 -7.62 7.63 -14.10
CA HIS A 166 -8.42 8.33 -13.10
C HIS A 166 -9.91 8.08 -13.28
N GLY A 167 -10.60 7.72 -12.22
CA GLY A 167 -12.04 7.55 -12.21
C GLY A 167 -12.78 8.86 -11.98
N LEU A 168 -13.50 9.37 -12.98
CA LEU A 168 -14.30 10.60 -12.84
C LEU A 168 -15.52 10.46 -11.92
N ALA A 169 -15.81 9.23 -11.51
CA ALA A 169 -16.77 8.91 -10.45
C ALA A 169 -16.40 7.56 -9.83
N GLY A 170 -16.79 7.33 -8.59
CA GLY A 170 -16.58 6.06 -7.92
C GLY A 170 -17.21 4.89 -8.71
N GLY A 171 -16.47 3.79 -8.89
CA GLY A 171 -16.93 2.60 -9.59
C GLY A 171 -16.89 2.65 -11.12
N THR A 172 -16.29 3.68 -11.72
CA THR A 172 -16.13 3.77 -13.19
C THR A 172 -15.10 2.79 -13.78
N GLY A 173 -14.41 2.02 -12.94
CA GLY A 173 -13.51 0.95 -13.34
C GLY A 173 -12.08 1.41 -13.64
N ALA A 174 -11.60 2.50 -13.03
CA ALA A 174 -10.24 3.00 -13.20
C ALA A 174 -9.20 1.94 -12.79
N THR A 175 -9.23 1.44 -11.57
CA THR A 175 -8.32 0.39 -11.09
C THR A 175 -8.36 -0.87 -11.96
N THR A 176 -9.57 -1.30 -12.38
CA THR A 176 -9.71 -2.44 -13.30
C THR A 176 -8.99 -2.18 -14.63
N LEU A 177 -9.11 -0.97 -15.17
CA LEU A 177 -8.40 -0.59 -16.40
C LEU A 177 -6.89 -0.52 -16.15
N ALA A 178 -6.45 0.12 -15.07
CA ALA A 178 -5.02 0.26 -14.72
C ALA A 178 -4.32 -1.10 -14.60
N VAL A 179 -4.88 -2.01 -13.80
CA VAL A 179 -4.35 -3.36 -13.59
C VAL A 179 -4.29 -4.15 -14.91
N ASN A 180 -5.38 -4.18 -15.67
CA ASN A 180 -5.41 -4.94 -16.91
C ASN A 180 -4.55 -4.33 -18.01
N LEU A 181 -4.46 -3.00 -18.12
CA LEU A 181 -3.57 -2.31 -19.06
C LEU A 181 -2.10 -2.59 -18.75
N ALA A 182 -1.72 -2.47 -17.48
CA ALA A 182 -0.36 -2.76 -17.03
C ALA A 182 0.03 -4.21 -17.34
N TRP A 183 -0.85 -5.17 -17.05
CA TRP A 183 -0.61 -6.58 -17.35
C TRP A 183 -0.51 -6.88 -18.86
N GLU A 184 -1.42 -6.32 -19.69
CA GLU A 184 -1.36 -6.49 -21.14
C GLU A 184 -0.08 -5.88 -21.74
N LEU A 185 0.39 -4.74 -21.20
CA LEU A 185 1.68 -4.16 -21.60
C LEU A 185 2.86 -5.06 -21.17
N ALA A 186 2.87 -5.56 -19.94
CA ALA A 186 3.94 -6.41 -19.42
C ALA A 186 4.04 -7.77 -20.15
N THR A 187 2.95 -8.20 -20.79
CA THR A 187 2.87 -9.50 -21.48
C THR A 187 2.74 -9.38 -23.01
N ILE A 188 2.93 -8.18 -23.55
CA ILE A 188 2.65 -7.89 -24.98
C ILE A 188 3.59 -8.62 -25.94
N SER A 189 4.82 -8.87 -25.51
CA SER A 189 5.84 -9.56 -26.30
C SER A 189 6.51 -10.64 -25.46
N LYS A 190 6.84 -11.76 -26.09
CA LYS A 190 7.59 -12.85 -25.44
C LYS A 190 9.11 -12.64 -25.49
N ASP A 191 9.60 -12.01 -26.55
CA ASP A 191 11.03 -11.91 -26.84
C ASP A 191 11.63 -10.58 -26.33
N THR A 192 10.83 -9.50 -26.35
CA THR A 192 11.24 -8.15 -25.92
C THR A 192 10.17 -7.55 -25.03
N ALA A 193 9.88 -8.22 -23.91
CA ALA A 193 8.89 -7.72 -22.96
C ALA A 193 9.35 -6.38 -22.37
N PRO A 194 8.54 -5.31 -22.46
CA PRO A 194 8.87 -4.05 -21.83
C PRO A 194 8.83 -4.18 -20.31
N ARG A 195 9.63 -3.38 -19.61
CA ARG A 195 9.53 -3.23 -18.16
C ARG A 195 8.32 -2.35 -17.85
N VAL A 196 7.35 -2.90 -17.13
CA VAL A 196 6.11 -2.18 -16.77
C VAL A 196 6.00 -2.06 -15.27
N CYS A 197 5.69 -0.85 -14.81
CA CYS A 197 5.39 -0.54 -13.42
C CYS A 197 3.92 -0.12 -13.28
N LEU A 198 3.24 -0.62 -12.25
CA LEU A 198 1.92 -0.16 -11.82
C LEU A 198 2.04 0.48 -10.45
N LEU A 199 1.68 1.75 -10.34
CA LEU A 199 1.71 2.52 -9.10
C LEU A 199 0.29 2.74 -8.59
N ASP A 200 -0.01 2.28 -7.38
CA ASP A 200 -1.27 2.56 -6.69
C ASP A 200 -1.14 3.85 -5.89
N PHE A 201 -1.64 4.95 -6.44
CA PHE A 201 -1.62 6.26 -5.80
C PHE A 201 -2.91 6.58 -5.03
N ASP A 202 -3.85 5.64 -4.94
CA ASP A 202 -4.95 5.77 -4.00
C ASP A 202 -4.50 5.29 -2.61
N PHE A 203 -3.73 6.14 -1.93
CA PHE A 203 -3.11 5.84 -0.63
C PHE A 203 -4.11 5.61 0.50
N GLN A 204 -5.40 5.86 0.28
CA GLN A 204 -6.45 5.63 1.28
C GLN A 204 -7.26 4.37 1.00
N TYR A 205 -7.68 4.15 -0.24
CA TYR A 205 -8.57 3.07 -0.62
C TYR A 205 -8.03 2.22 -1.77
N GLY A 206 -6.72 2.30 -2.02
CA GLY A 206 -6.06 1.59 -3.10
C GLY A 206 -6.37 0.09 -3.08
N SER A 207 -6.73 -0.45 -4.22
CA SER A 207 -7.18 -1.83 -4.37
C SER A 207 -6.36 -2.65 -5.37
N VAL A 208 -5.26 -2.11 -5.86
CA VAL A 208 -4.34 -2.84 -6.75
C VAL A 208 -3.80 -4.10 -6.07
N SER A 209 -3.44 -4.01 -4.79
CA SER A 209 -3.01 -5.15 -3.97
C SER A 209 -4.04 -6.29 -3.98
N THR A 210 -5.32 -5.96 -3.75
CA THR A 210 -6.42 -6.92 -3.76
C THR A 210 -6.66 -7.51 -5.16
N TYR A 211 -6.55 -6.70 -6.22
CA TYR A 211 -6.80 -7.14 -7.60
C TYR A 211 -5.69 -8.01 -8.19
N LEU A 212 -4.53 -8.07 -7.53
CA LEU A 212 -3.37 -8.86 -7.93
C LEU A 212 -2.93 -9.87 -6.85
N ASP A 213 -3.70 -10.01 -5.77
CA ASP A 213 -3.38 -10.85 -4.61
C ASP A 213 -1.92 -10.63 -4.15
N LEU A 214 -1.58 -9.35 -3.95
CA LEU A 214 -0.27 -8.93 -3.49
C LEU A 214 -0.34 -8.38 -2.07
N PRO A 215 0.65 -8.64 -1.22
CA PRO A 215 0.74 -8.02 0.09
C PRO A 215 0.98 -6.50 -0.05
N ARG A 216 0.68 -5.76 0.99
CA ARG A 216 1.07 -4.36 1.12
C ARG A 216 2.40 -4.28 1.85
N ARG A 217 3.33 -3.47 1.35
CA ARG A 217 4.68 -3.35 1.92
C ARG A 217 4.83 -2.11 2.77
N GLU A 218 5.42 -2.27 3.94
CA GLU A 218 5.86 -1.16 4.80
C GLU A 218 6.87 -0.25 4.08
N ALA A 219 7.76 -0.83 3.28
CA ALA A 219 8.72 -0.08 2.47
C ALA A 219 8.09 1.01 1.56
N VAL A 220 6.82 0.87 1.19
CA VAL A 220 6.10 1.91 0.43
C VAL A 220 5.81 3.12 1.32
N TYR A 221 5.38 2.89 2.57
CA TYR A 221 5.19 3.97 3.53
C TYR A 221 6.50 4.68 3.83
N GLU A 222 7.57 3.92 4.12
CA GLU A 222 8.89 4.48 4.40
C GLU A 222 9.40 5.36 3.26
N MET A 223 9.22 4.89 2.03
CA MET A 223 9.58 5.64 0.84
C MET A 223 8.78 6.94 0.70
N LEU A 224 7.46 6.90 0.95
CA LEU A 224 6.59 8.08 0.85
C LEU A 224 6.83 9.08 2.00
N ALA A 225 7.27 8.61 3.17
CA ALA A 225 7.60 9.45 4.32
C ALA A 225 8.91 10.26 4.14
N ASP A 226 9.85 9.76 3.33
CA ASP A 226 11.11 10.45 3.00
C ASP A 226 11.44 10.30 1.51
N THR A 227 10.69 10.98 0.67
CA THR A 227 10.90 10.94 -0.78
C THR A 227 12.20 11.63 -1.21
N ALA A 228 12.81 12.47 -0.36
CA ALA A 228 14.06 13.16 -0.67
C ALA A 228 15.25 12.20 -0.76
N SER A 229 15.20 11.07 -0.07
CA SER A 229 16.23 10.03 -0.09
C SER A 229 16.00 8.93 -1.13
N ILE A 230 14.92 9.02 -1.92
CA ILE A 230 14.61 8.02 -2.95
C ILE A 230 15.72 7.95 -3.99
N ASP A 231 16.23 6.74 -4.20
CA ASP A 231 17.09 6.40 -5.32
C ASP A 231 16.52 5.22 -6.12
N ASN A 232 17.18 4.85 -7.20
CA ASN A 232 16.75 3.73 -8.03
C ASN A 232 16.69 2.39 -7.27
N VAL A 233 17.52 2.21 -6.25
CA VAL A 233 17.59 0.94 -5.48
C VAL A 233 16.45 0.88 -4.48
N SER A 234 16.28 1.90 -3.66
CA SER A 234 15.21 1.99 -2.66
C SER A 234 13.82 1.92 -3.31
N PHE A 235 13.64 2.61 -4.45
CA PHE A 235 12.40 2.53 -5.22
C PHE A 235 12.11 1.09 -5.69
N LEU A 236 13.08 0.41 -6.32
CA LEU A 236 12.86 -0.97 -6.77
C LEU A 236 12.63 -1.94 -5.61
N GLN A 237 13.20 -1.68 -4.43
CA GLN A 237 12.96 -2.49 -3.23
C GLN A 237 11.55 -2.31 -2.67
N SER A 238 10.89 -1.17 -2.89
CA SER A 238 9.50 -0.95 -2.50
C SER A 238 8.49 -1.68 -3.40
N LEU A 239 8.91 -2.12 -4.59
CA LEU A 239 8.04 -2.80 -5.55
C LEU A 239 7.93 -4.31 -5.27
N LEU A 240 6.78 -4.84 -5.64
CA LEU A 240 6.52 -6.28 -5.75
C LEU A 240 6.53 -6.68 -7.22
N THR A 241 6.83 -7.94 -7.49
CA THR A 241 6.77 -8.48 -8.86
C THR A 241 5.63 -9.50 -8.96
N PHE A 242 4.64 -9.18 -9.77
CA PHE A 242 3.52 -10.07 -10.08
C PHE A 242 3.86 -10.96 -11.28
N ASN A 243 3.79 -12.29 -11.08
CA ASN A 243 4.06 -13.31 -12.11
C ASN A 243 5.36 -13.06 -12.90
N ASP A 244 6.42 -12.61 -12.22
CA ASP A 244 7.75 -12.32 -12.76
C ASP A 244 7.79 -11.30 -13.92
N LYS A 245 6.74 -10.50 -14.12
CA LYS A 245 6.60 -9.62 -15.29
C LYS A 245 6.16 -8.19 -14.97
N LEU A 246 5.15 -8.04 -14.11
CA LEU A 246 4.63 -6.74 -13.76
C LEU A 246 5.17 -6.30 -12.40
N HIS A 247 5.76 -5.12 -12.34
CA HIS A 247 6.26 -4.54 -11.10
C HIS A 247 5.21 -3.61 -10.50
N VAL A 248 4.91 -3.77 -9.22
CA VAL A 248 3.76 -3.11 -8.58
C VAL A 248 4.18 -2.42 -7.31
N MET A 249 3.88 -1.14 -7.20
CA MET A 249 3.84 -0.42 -5.93
C MET A 249 2.39 -0.46 -5.44
N THR A 250 2.12 -1.21 -4.40
CA THR A 250 0.80 -1.22 -3.76
C THR A 250 0.59 0.03 -2.92
N ALA A 251 -0.65 0.40 -2.65
CA ALA A 251 -0.90 1.41 -1.62
C ALA A 251 -0.37 0.88 -0.26
N PRO A 252 0.01 1.78 0.67
CA PRO A 252 0.44 1.40 2.02
C PRO A 252 -0.57 0.53 2.75
N SER A 253 -0.13 -0.23 3.76
CA SER A 253 -1.01 -1.04 4.60
C SER A 253 -2.01 -0.18 5.37
N GLU A 254 -1.56 0.98 5.84
CA GLU A 254 -2.37 1.93 6.57
C GLU A 254 -2.92 3.03 5.67
N MET A 255 -4.08 3.56 6.04
CA MET A 255 -4.70 4.69 5.34
C MET A 255 -3.92 5.97 5.64
N LEU A 256 -3.29 6.55 4.63
CA LEU A 256 -2.52 7.77 4.80
C LEU A 256 -3.40 9.03 4.73
N PRO A 257 -3.09 10.08 5.51
CA PRO A 257 -3.66 11.40 5.32
C PRO A 257 -3.38 11.93 3.89
N LEU A 258 -4.32 12.67 3.31
CA LEU A 258 -4.20 13.16 1.93
C LEU A 258 -3.05 14.16 1.73
N ASP A 259 -2.58 14.78 2.80
CA ASP A 259 -1.52 15.80 2.84
C ASP A 259 -0.13 15.23 3.22
N ILE A 260 0.00 13.91 3.39
CA ILE A 260 1.28 13.29 3.74
C ILE A 260 2.31 13.41 2.60
N VAL A 261 1.84 13.43 1.36
CA VAL A 261 2.68 13.63 0.18
C VAL A 261 2.25 14.90 -0.55
N ASN A 262 3.22 15.63 -1.07
CA ASN A 262 3.01 16.83 -1.86
C ASN A 262 3.40 16.62 -3.35
N SER A 263 3.28 17.66 -4.16
CA SER A 263 3.59 17.60 -5.60
C SER A 263 5.06 17.28 -5.90
N GLU A 264 6.00 17.72 -5.05
CA GLU A 264 7.43 17.40 -5.23
C GLU A 264 7.71 15.94 -4.94
N ASP A 265 7.07 15.38 -3.91
CA ASP A 265 7.20 13.96 -3.55
C ASP A 265 6.72 13.07 -4.69
N ILE A 266 5.56 13.37 -5.24
CA ILE A 266 5.00 12.64 -6.38
C ILE A 266 5.89 12.76 -7.62
N ASN A 267 6.43 13.95 -7.89
CA ASN A 267 7.37 14.13 -9.00
C ASN A 267 8.62 13.25 -8.85
N ARG A 268 9.21 13.17 -7.63
CA ARG A 268 10.38 12.31 -7.38
C ARG A 268 10.07 10.83 -7.64
N VAL A 269 8.92 10.35 -7.16
CA VAL A 269 8.49 8.95 -7.39
C VAL A 269 8.30 8.68 -8.88
N LEU A 270 7.64 9.59 -9.61
CA LEU A 270 7.40 9.43 -11.05
C LEU A 270 8.70 9.53 -11.85
N ASP A 271 9.63 10.42 -11.49
CA ASP A 271 10.92 10.56 -12.16
C ASP A 271 11.76 9.28 -12.03
N VAL A 272 11.82 8.70 -10.83
CA VAL A 272 12.55 7.44 -10.60
C VAL A 272 11.84 6.27 -11.32
N ALA A 273 10.52 6.22 -11.30
CA ALA A 273 9.76 5.22 -12.05
C ALA A 273 10.01 5.33 -13.56
N ARG A 274 9.91 6.53 -14.12
CA ARG A 274 10.19 6.83 -15.53
C ARG A 274 11.61 6.41 -15.95
N ALA A 275 12.59 6.61 -15.07
CA ALA A 275 13.99 6.29 -15.35
C ALA A 275 14.28 4.78 -15.37
N ASN A 276 13.42 3.93 -14.81
CA ASN A 276 13.66 2.49 -14.68
C ASN A 276 12.73 1.61 -15.51
N PHE A 277 11.59 2.14 -15.98
CA PHE A 277 10.54 1.40 -16.68
C PHE A 277 10.25 1.99 -18.06
N ASP A 278 9.77 1.15 -18.98
CA ASP A 278 9.33 1.58 -20.31
C ASP A 278 7.91 2.16 -20.26
N PHE A 279 7.05 1.59 -19.37
CA PHE A 279 5.70 2.06 -19.11
C PHE A 279 5.43 2.13 -17.61
N VAL A 280 4.87 3.25 -17.18
CA VAL A 280 4.44 3.49 -15.80
C VAL A 280 2.94 3.78 -15.82
N VAL A 281 2.14 2.80 -15.41
CA VAL A 281 0.70 2.98 -15.23
C VAL A 281 0.44 3.44 -13.81
N VAL A 282 -0.37 4.47 -13.64
CA VAL A 282 -0.68 5.02 -12.31
C VAL A 282 -2.17 4.91 -12.04
N ASP A 283 -2.56 4.14 -11.03
CA ASP A 283 -3.95 4.11 -10.55
C ASP A 283 -4.19 5.31 -9.64
N MET A 284 -5.04 6.23 -10.09
CA MET A 284 -5.29 7.51 -9.41
C MET A 284 -6.47 7.40 -8.44
N PRO A 285 -6.41 8.07 -7.27
CA PRO A 285 -7.58 8.20 -6.41
C PRO A 285 -8.72 8.88 -7.17
N SER A 286 -9.97 8.53 -6.84
CA SER A 286 -11.13 9.18 -7.44
C SER A 286 -11.33 10.64 -7.01
N THR A 287 -10.65 11.05 -5.94
CA THR A 287 -10.62 12.42 -5.43
C THR A 287 -9.48 13.20 -6.07
N VAL A 288 -9.76 14.41 -6.54
CA VAL A 288 -8.72 15.35 -6.97
C VAL A 288 -8.02 15.89 -5.74
N VAL A 289 -6.74 15.61 -5.63
CA VAL A 289 -5.86 16.02 -4.51
C VAL A 289 -4.82 17.03 -5.00
N GLN A 290 -4.13 17.69 -4.08
CA GLN A 290 -3.18 18.76 -4.40
C GLN A 290 -2.11 18.34 -5.43
N TRP A 291 -1.59 17.13 -5.34
CA TRP A 291 -0.57 16.62 -6.24
C TRP A 291 -1.10 16.03 -7.56
N THR A 292 -2.44 16.03 -7.80
CA THR A 292 -3.00 15.57 -9.08
C THR A 292 -2.45 16.36 -10.26
N GLU A 293 -2.17 17.64 -10.06
CA GLU A 293 -1.52 18.51 -11.04
C GLU A 293 -0.13 18.00 -11.44
N ALA A 294 0.70 17.56 -10.49
CA ALA A 294 2.03 17.02 -10.76
C ALA A 294 1.94 15.77 -11.66
N VAL A 295 1.01 14.86 -11.35
CA VAL A 295 0.79 13.67 -12.20
C VAL A 295 0.32 14.06 -13.60
N LEU A 296 -0.57 15.04 -13.73
CA LEU A 296 -1.07 15.52 -15.03
C LEU A 296 0.07 16.14 -15.88
N HIS A 297 0.95 16.92 -15.26
CA HIS A 297 2.11 17.49 -15.95
C HIS A 297 3.09 16.39 -16.42
N GLN A 298 3.34 15.39 -15.60
CA GLN A 298 4.22 14.25 -15.91
C GLN A 298 3.61 13.27 -16.91
N ALA A 299 2.29 13.19 -17.01
CA ALA A 299 1.60 12.24 -17.88
C ALA A 299 1.92 12.48 -19.36
N ASP A 300 2.11 11.39 -20.10
CA ASP A 300 2.16 11.40 -21.55
C ASP A 300 0.73 11.28 -22.12
N VAL A 301 -0.11 10.43 -21.51
CA VAL A 301 -1.54 10.30 -21.79
C VAL A 301 -2.26 10.10 -20.45
N TYR A 302 -3.30 10.86 -20.18
CA TYR A 302 -4.09 10.77 -18.94
C TYR A 302 -5.47 10.19 -19.25
N PHE A 303 -5.72 8.95 -18.81
CA PHE A 303 -6.99 8.27 -19.03
C PHE A 303 -8.02 8.66 -17.97
N ALA A 304 -9.12 9.25 -18.40
CA ALA A 304 -10.22 9.67 -17.55
C ALA A 304 -11.42 8.75 -17.76
N THR A 305 -11.66 7.82 -16.83
CA THR A 305 -12.73 6.81 -16.96
C THR A 305 -14.07 7.35 -16.49
N MET A 306 -15.10 7.11 -17.27
CA MET A 306 -16.47 7.54 -17.03
C MET A 306 -17.49 6.50 -17.48
N GLU A 307 -18.72 6.63 -17.02
CA GLU A 307 -19.87 5.84 -17.49
C GLU A 307 -20.92 6.73 -18.15
N LEU A 308 -21.90 6.11 -18.83
CA LEU A 308 -22.98 6.81 -19.50
C LEU A 308 -24.08 7.19 -18.49
N ASP A 309 -23.72 7.95 -17.47
CA ASP A 309 -24.62 8.46 -16.43
C ASP A 309 -24.41 9.94 -16.14
N MET A 310 -25.35 10.55 -15.41
CA MET A 310 -25.32 11.98 -15.08
C MET A 310 -24.22 12.32 -14.07
N ARG A 311 -23.86 11.39 -13.17
CA ARG A 311 -22.82 11.59 -12.17
C ARG A 311 -21.45 11.74 -12.86
N SER A 312 -21.11 10.83 -13.76
CA SER A 312 -19.91 10.92 -14.59
C SER A 312 -19.90 12.21 -15.42
N ALA A 313 -21.02 12.54 -16.06
CA ALA A 313 -21.12 13.74 -16.89
C ALA A 313 -20.86 15.03 -16.08
N HIS A 314 -21.48 15.18 -14.91
CA HIS A 314 -21.29 16.35 -14.06
C HIS A 314 -19.85 16.45 -13.55
N ASN A 315 -19.25 15.35 -13.11
CA ASN A 315 -17.88 15.36 -12.62
C ASN A 315 -16.89 15.65 -13.74
N THR A 316 -17.08 15.07 -14.94
CA THR A 316 -16.28 15.41 -16.13
C THR A 316 -16.30 16.91 -16.40
N LEU A 317 -17.49 17.51 -16.41
CA LEU A 317 -17.62 18.94 -16.64
C LEU A 317 -16.93 19.79 -15.57
N ARG A 318 -17.03 19.37 -14.30
CA ARG A 318 -16.36 20.05 -13.18
C ARG A 318 -14.85 19.94 -13.30
N MET A 319 -14.32 18.76 -13.62
CA MET A 319 -12.89 18.54 -13.83
C MET A 319 -12.35 19.40 -14.99
N ILE A 320 -13.01 19.38 -16.16
CA ILE A 320 -12.59 20.19 -17.31
C ILE A 320 -12.56 21.69 -16.94
N ARG A 321 -13.55 22.17 -16.20
CA ARG A 321 -13.61 23.58 -15.76
C ARG A 321 -12.48 23.91 -14.79
N ALA A 322 -12.20 23.02 -13.83
CA ALA A 322 -11.09 23.20 -12.90
C ALA A 322 -9.75 23.23 -13.63
N LEU A 323 -9.47 22.26 -14.49
CA LEU A 323 -8.21 22.20 -15.24
C LEU A 323 -8.03 23.43 -16.17
N LYS A 324 -9.10 23.88 -16.82
CA LYS A 324 -9.06 25.10 -17.66
C LYS A 324 -8.87 26.36 -16.84
N GLY A 325 -9.47 26.43 -15.65
CA GLY A 325 -9.37 27.59 -14.73
C GLY A 325 -7.96 27.76 -14.17
N GLU A 326 -7.25 26.67 -13.96
CA GLU A 326 -5.86 26.64 -13.46
C GLU A 326 -4.84 26.55 -14.61
N GLU A 327 -5.25 26.66 -15.87
CA GLU A 327 -4.41 26.58 -17.06
C GLU A 327 -3.59 25.28 -17.16
N LEU A 328 -4.12 24.17 -16.61
CA LEU A 328 -3.49 22.86 -16.63
C LEU A 328 -3.64 22.15 -17.99
N PRO A 329 -2.73 21.20 -18.35
CA PRO A 329 -2.68 20.57 -19.66
C PRO A 329 -3.83 19.55 -19.86
N PHE A 330 -5.07 20.03 -19.94
CA PHE A 330 -6.28 19.21 -20.12
C PHE A 330 -6.31 18.48 -21.49
N GLU A 331 -5.52 18.90 -22.47
CA GLU A 331 -5.37 18.25 -23.76
C GLU A 331 -4.74 16.85 -23.70
N LYS A 332 -4.07 16.53 -22.58
CA LYS A 332 -3.55 15.17 -22.30
C LYS A 332 -4.64 14.18 -21.92
N LEU A 333 -5.84 14.65 -21.54
CA LEU A 333 -6.94 13.77 -21.16
C LEU A 333 -7.46 12.98 -22.35
N ARG A 334 -7.64 11.67 -22.14
CA ARG A 334 -8.34 10.76 -23.05
C ARG A 334 -9.51 10.15 -22.29
N TYR A 335 -10.72 10.49 -22.75
CA TYR A 335 -11.93 10.05 -22.08
C TYR A 335 -12.25 8.60 -22.46
N VAL A 336 -12.38 7.76 -21.43
CA VAL A 336 -12.64 6.33 -21.53
C VAL A 336 -14.06 6.06 -21.05
N LEU A 337 -14.96 5.73 -21.97
CA LEU A 337 -16.31 5.32 -21.61
C LEU A 337 -16.30 3.83 -21.26
N ASN A 338 -16.40 3.50 -19.98
CA ASN A 338 -16.55 2.13 -19.51
C ASN A 338 -18.02 1.68 -19.60
N ARG A 339 -18.25 0.37 -19.64
CA ARG A 339 -19.58 -0.25 -19.84
C ARG A 339 -20.34 0.37 -21.01
N ALA A 340 -19.61 0.67 -22.07
CA ALA A 340 -20.16 1.28 -23.28
C ALA A 340 -21.31 0.46 -23.85
N PRO A 341 -22.33 1.11 -24.45
CA PRO A 341 -23.42 0.41 -25.11
C PRO A 341 -22.93 -0.55 -26.19
N LYS A 342 -23.61 -1.70 -26.33
CA LYS A 342 -23.29 -2.67 -27.38
C LYS A 342 -23.35 -2.02 -28.76
N PHE A 343 -22.53 -2.53 -29.67
CA PHE A 343 -22.47 -2.00 -31.05
C PHE A 343 -23.83 -1.99 -31.73
N THR A 344 -24.73 -2.90 -31.42
CA THR A 344 -26.09 -3.01 -31.95
C THR A 344 -27.10 -2.06 -31.28
N ASP A 345 -26.73 -1.42 -30.16
CA ASP A 345 -27.63 -0.48 -29.45
C ASP A 345 -27.51 0.93 -30.03
N LEU A 346 -28.38 1.23 -31.00
CA LEU A 346 -28.45 2.54 -31.67
C LEU A 346 -28.88 3.66 -30.69
N SER A 347 -29.74 3.35 -29.73
CA SER A 347 -30.16 4.31 -28.68
C SER A 347 -28.99 4.67 -27.78
N GLY A 348 -28.24 3.67 -27.32
CA GLY A 348 -27.04 3.87 -26.51
C GLY A 348 -25.99 4.72 -27.25
N LYS A 349 -25.71 4.43 -28.52
CA LYS A 349 -24.79 5.23 -29.33
C LYS A 349 -25.22 6.70 -29.47
N SER A 350 -26.51 6.93 -29.68
CA SER A 350 -27.05 8.30 -29.75
C SER A 350 -26.89 9.03 -28.41
N ARG A 351 -26.97 8.32 -27.29
CA ARG A 351 -26.72 8.89 -25.94
C ARG A 351 -25.25 9.23 -25.74
N VAL A 352 -24.33 8.34 -26.16
CA VAL A 352 -22.87 8.59 -26.10
C VAL A 352 -22.52 9.84 -26.92
N LYS A 353 -23.04 9.95 -28.15
CA LYS A 353 -22.81 11.13 -29.00
C LYS A 353 -23.31 12.42 -28.34
N ARG A 354 -24.53 12.42 -27.82
CA ARG A 354 -25.09 13.59 -27.11
C ARG A 354 -24.29 13.95 -25.85
N LEU A 355 -23.80 12.96 -25.11
CA LEU A 355 -22.92 13.17 -23.96
C LEU A 355 -21.62 13.88 -24.39
N ALA A 356 -20.94 13.36 -25.39
CA ALA A 356 -19.70 13.93 -25.93
C ALA A 356 -19.93 15.38 -26.42
N GLU A 357 -21.00 15.62 -27.19
CA GLU A 357 -21.40 16.97 -27.66
C GLU A 357 -21.71 17.93 -26.50
N SER A 358 -22.41 17.45 -25.45
CA SER A 358 -22.80 18.31 -24.32
C SER A 358 -21.62 18.70 -23.41
N LEU A 359 -20.57 17.91 -23.40
CA LEU A 359 -19.35 18.14 -22.63
C LEU A 359 -18.24 18.79 -23.45
N ASP A 360 -18.44 18.95 -24.75
CA ASP A 360 -17.42 19.41 -25.72
C ASP A 360 -16.14 18.57 -25.65
N ILE A 361 -16.30 17.23 -25.67
CA ILE A 361 -15.19 16.27 -25.61
C ILE A 361 -15.29 15.23 -26.72
N SER A 362 -14.14 14.57 -27.01
CA SER A 362 -14.09 13.36 -27.80
C SER A 362 -13.98 12.14 -26.89
N ILE A 363 -14.86 11.15 -27.05
CA ILE A 363 -14.79 9.87 -26.35
C ILE A 363 -14.11 8.87 -27.31
N GLU A 364 -12.80 8.78 -27.21
CA GLU A 364 -11.97 8.01 -28.12
C GLU A 364 -11.99 6.51 -27.82
N LEU A 365 -12.04 6.16 -26.53
CA LEU A 365 -12.02 4.78 -26.07
C LEU A 365 -13.35 4.38 -25.45
N GLN A 366 -13.97 3.34 -26.01
CA GLN A 366 -15.21 2.77 -25.50
C GLN A 366 -14.97 1.31 -25.11
N LEU A 367 -15.01 1.04 -23.82
CA LEU A 367 -14.79 -0.30 -23.25
C LEU A 367 -16.13 -0.98 -23.02
N PRO A 368 -16.34 -2.19 -23.54
CA PRO A 368 -17.56 -2.95 -23.33
C PRO A 368 -17.65 -3.42 -21.86
N ASP A 369 -18.87 -3.73 -21.43
CA ASP A 369 -19.08 -4.36 -20.12
C ASP A 369 -18.45 -5.77 -20.08
N GLY A 370 -17.50 -5.97 -19.17
CA GLY A 370 -16.86 -7.27 -18.92
C GLY A 370 -17.71 -8.21 -18.05
N SER A 371 -18.87 -7.73 -17.54
CA SER A 371 -19.84 -8.49 -16.75
C SER A 371 -19.25 -9.13 -15.50
N LYS A 372 -19.85 -10.23 -15.02
CA LYS A 372 -19.43 -10.93 -13.79
C LYS A 372 -17.99 -11.46 -13.83
N GLN A 373 -17.42 -11.66 -15.01
CA GLN A 373 -16.04 -12.14 -15.13
C GLN A 373 -15.02 -11.11 -14.57
N VAL A 374 -15.34 -9.81 -14.61
CA VAL A 374 -14.47 -8.77 -14.02
C VAL A 374 -14.43 -8.92 -12.50
N THR A 375 -15.60 -9.03 -11.86
CA THR A 375 -15.68 -9.24 -10.40
C THR A 375 -14.97 -10.52 -9.99
N GLN A 376 -15.24 -11.63 -10.70
CA GLN A 376 -14.58 -12.91 -10.43
C GLN A 376 -13.05 -12.83 -10.59
N SER A 377 -12.57 -12.11 -11.59
CA SER A 377 -11.13 -11.89 -11.82
C SER A 377 -10.50 -11.13 -10.64
N ASN A 378 -11.13 -10.03 -10.24
CA ASN A 378 -10.69 -9.22 -9.11
C ASN A 378 -10.72 -10.00 -7.78
N ASP A 379 -11.78 -10.79 -7.55
CA ASP A 379 -11.93 -11.62 -6.34
C ASP A 379 -10.87 -12.76 -6.27
N HIS A 380 -10.35 -13.17 -7.44
CA HIS A 380 -9.28 -14.18 -7.52
C HIS A 380 -7.88 -13.55 -7.56
N GLY A 381 -7.74 -12.23 -7.46
CA GLY A 381 -6.44 -11.56 -7.52
C GLY A 381 -5.69 -11.71 -8.85
N LEU A 382 -6.42 -11.85 -9.96
CA LEU A 382 -5.82 -12.13 -11.28
C LEU A 382 -6.36 -11.18 -12.36
N PRO A 383 -5.52 -10.72 -13.30
CA PRO A 383 -5.98 -9.97 -14.47
C PRO A 383 -6.91 -10.78 -15.38
N LEU A 384 -7.78 -10.09 -16.13
CA LEU A 384 -8.71 -10.73 -17.08
C LEU A 384 -8.01 -11.60 -18.14
N ALA A 385 -6.77 -11.31 -18.49
CA ALA A 385 -6.00 -12.12 -19.41
C ALA A 385 -5.79 -13.55 -18.91
N GLU A 386 -5.63 -13.72 -17.58
CA GLU A 386 -5.40 -15.02 -16.95
C GLU A 386 -6.69 -15.80 -16.70
N THR A 387 -7.77 -15.11 -16.33
CA THR A 387 -9.02 -15.77 -15.91
C THR A 387 -10.06 -15.83 -17.04
N ALA A 388 -10.09 -14.84 -17.91
CA ALA A 388 -11.15 -14.65 -18.91
C ALA A 388 -10.60 -14.11 -20.25
N ALA A 389 -9.61 -14.78 -20.84
CA ALA A 389 -8.89 -14.33 -22.03
C ALA A 389 -9.79 -13.95 -23.24
N LYS A 390 -11.01 -14.50 -23.33
CA LYS A 390 -11.98 -14.20 -24.39
C LYS A 390 -12.95 -13.07 -24.04
N ASN A 391 -12.86 -12.50 -22.85
CA ASN A 391 -13.73 -11.41 -22.40
C ASN A 391 -13.65 -10.21 -23.35
N PRO A 392 -14.78 -9.58 -23.71
CA PRO A 392 -14.78 -8.44 -24.63
C PRO A 392 -14.03 -7.22 -24.09
N LEU A 393 -14.12 -6.94 -22.78
CA LEU A 393 -13.35 -5.87 -22.13
C LEU A 393 -11.85 -6.13 -22.25
N ARG A 394 -11.40 -7.32 -21.89
CA ARG A 394 -9.99 -7.74 -22.03
C ARG A 394 -9.45 -7.51 -23.45
N LYS A 395 -10.23 -7.85 -24.47
CA LYS A 395 -9.82 -7.69 -25.87
C LYS A 395 -9.61 -6.23 -26.25
N GLU A 396 -10.45 -5.32 -25.76
CA GLU A 396 -10.29 -3.89 -26.03
C GLU A 396 -9.10 -3.31 -25.24
N VAL A 397 -8.87 -3.74 -23.99
CA VAL A 397 -7.69 -3.34 -23.23
C VAL A 397 -6.41 -3.85 -23.90
N ALA A 398 -6.39 -5.08 -24.40
CA ALA A 398 -5.24 -5.61 -25.16
C ALA A 398 -4.96 -4.83 -26.44
N LYS A 399 -5.99 -4.36 -27.14
CA LYS A 399 -5.81 -3.48 -28.31
C LYS A 399 -5.22 -2.12 -27.92
N LEU A 400 -5.70 -1.55 -26.81
CA LEU A 400 -5.17 -0.31 -26.28
C LEU A 400 -3.69 -0.46 -25.94
N ALA A 401 -3.32 -1.51 -25.17
CA ALA A 401 -1.95 -1.82 -24.83
C ALA A 401 -1.06 -1.96 -26.07
N LYS A 402 -1.55 -2.65 -27.09
CA LYS A 402 -0.84 -2.82 -28.37
C LYS A 402 -0.61 -1.49 -29.07
N SER A 403 -1.64 -0.63 -29.14
CA SER A 403 -1.50 0.71 -29.74
C SER A 403 -0.49 1.57 -29.01
N ILE A 404 -0.49 1.57 -27.67
CA ILE A 404 0.47 2.31 -26.86
C ILE A 404 1.89 1.80 -27.11
N PHE A 405 2.08 0.49 -27.10
CA PHE A 405 3.39 -0.14 -27.35
C PHE A 405 3.93 0.18 -28.75
N GLU A 406 3.09 0.08 -29.80
CA GLU A 406 3.50 0.39 -31.18
C GLU A 406 3.86 1.87 -31.35
N LEU A 407 3.11 2.79 -30.72
CA LEU A 407 3.40 4.23 -30.75
C LEU A 407 4.73 4.55 -30.05
N ASN A 408 4.99 3.96 -28.88
CA ASN A 408 6.25 4.17 -28.16
C ASN A 408 7.43 3.63 -28.97
N SER A 409 7.33 2.41 -29.51
CA SER A 409 8.39 1.81 -30.33
C SER A 409 8.69 2.62 -31.58
N ALA A 410 7.65 3.22 -32.20
CA ALA A 410 7.83 4.10 -33.35
C ALA A 410 8.51 5.42 -32.98
N ALA A 411 8.20 5.98 -31.81
CA ALA A 411 8.83 7.20 -31.30
C ALA A 411 10.31 6.97 -30.96
N GLU A 412 10.64 5.86 -30.32
CA GLU A 412 12.02 5.46 -30.02
C GLU A 412 12.84 5.28 -31.32
N ALA A 413 12.27 4.61 -32.32
CA ALA A 413 12.92 4.41 -33.62
C ALA A 413 13.12 5.71 -34.40
N ALA A 414 12.30 6.73 -34.19
CA ALA A 414 12.39 8.03 -34.84
C ALA A 414 13.37 8.99 -34.11
N GLY A 415 13.64 8.74 -32.81
CA GLY A 415 14.55 9.54 -31.99
C GLY A 415 15.99 8.99 -31.94
N ALA A 416 16.20 7.76 -32.40
CA ALA A 416 17.50 7.11 -32.56
C ALA A 416 18.11 7.38 -33.95
#